data_dbf5aaae118c2d0e34d94385c8d5fb7e
#
_entry.id   dbf5aaae118c2d0e34d94385c8d5fb7e
#
_cell.length_a   1.000
_cell.length_b   1.000
_cell.length_c   1.000
_cell.angle_alpha   90.00
_cell.angle_beta   90.00
_cell.angle_gamma   90.00
#
_symmetry.space_group_name_H-M   'P 1'
#
loop_
_entity.id
_entity.type
_entity.pdbx_description
1 polymer ?
#
loop_
_entity_poly.entity_id
_entity_poly.type
_entity_poly.pdbx_seq_one_letter_code
_entity_poly.pdbx_strand_id
1 'polypeptide(L)'
;MDNKNATLELGTKPVGKLLAQYAFPAIIAMIAASLYNIVDRIFIGQIVGPMAISGLAITFPFINLGAAFGAAVGIGASTSISVKLGQRDYDTAENILGNTVTLNLIIGSAFGIICLIFLDPILRFFGASDATIPYARNFMEVILAGNVISHMYFGMNAVLRAASKPRQAMMATIFTVLMNIVLDFIFIRLWGWGIRGAAFATVLSQALALCWQMKQLTNKDEILHLKRGIYRLKRHLVENIISIGISPFLMNACACIVVIFMNNQLVKYGGDMAVGAFGISYSVAMIFIMFVIGLDQGMQPIAGYNYGSQQTDRLMRVLKLTIFAATGIMVTAWLIAHLAPYYCARMFTKDPELIRQSIKAIQINRMMYPIVGFQMVVTNFFQCIGKVKISIFLSLSRQLLFLIPLLVILPNFFNLDGVWGSLPSSDFLASLVAAIIMTIYMRRLKQQSINNQNLKS
;
A
#
# COMPACT_ATOMS: atom_id res chain seq x y z
N MET A 1 -8.51 28.28 -13.79
CA MET A 1 -7.68 28.60 -12.60
C MET A 1 -6.36 27.86 -12.78
N ASP A 2 -5.27 28.62 -12.86
CA ASP A 2 -3.96 28.15 -13.28
C ASP A 2 -3.46 26.97 -12.46
N ASN A 3 -3.23 25.85 -13.12
CA ASN A 3 -2.66 24.63 -12.50
C ASN A 3 -1.23 24.82 -11.95
N LYS A 4 -0.51 25.86 -12.39
CA LYS A 4 0.72 26.30 -11.74
C LYS A 4 0.52 26.69 -10.28
N ASN A 5 -0.66 27.24 -9.95
CA ASN A 5 -1.01 27.62 -8.60
C ASN A 5 -1.22 26.38 -7.69
N ALA A 6 -1.73 25.25 -8.21
CA ALA A 6 -1.96 24.05 -7.42
C ALA A 6 -0.67 23.43 -6.82
N THR A 7 0.43 23.46 -7.56
CA THR A 7 1.73 23.00 -7.04
C THR A 7 2.31 24.00 -6.03
N LEU A 8 2.15 25.29 -6.25
CA LEU A 8 2.57 26.33 -5.30
C LEU A 8 1.77 26.30 -3.99
N GLU A 9 0.50 25.88 -4.06
CA GLU A 9 -0.35 25.70 -2.88
C GLU A 9 0.24 24.70 -1.86
N LEU A 10 1.01 23.68 -2.30
CA LEU A 10 1.70 22.76 -1.40
C LEU A 10 2.63 23.49 -0.42
N GLY A 11 3.21 24.60 -0.83
CA GLY A 11 4.09 25.44 -0.02
C GLY A 11 3.40 26.63 0.68
N THR A 12 2.14 26.99 0.32
CA THR A 12 1.51 28.24 0.78
C THR A 12 0.22 28.02 1.55
N LYS A 13 -0.64 27.07 1.13
CA LYS A 13 -1.93 26.79 1.80
C LYS A 13 -1.75 26.32 3.24
N PRO A 14 -2.73 26.57 4.14
CA PRO A 14 -2.73 26.02 5.49
C PRO A 14 -2.62 24.49 5.46
N VAL A 15 -1.62 23.93 6.18
CA VAL A 15 -1.23 22.52 6.11
C VAL A 15 -2.39 21.58 6.45
N GLY A 16 -3.25 21.92 7.42
CA GLY A 16 -4.39 21.07 7.78
C GLY A 16 -5.44 20.95 6.65
N LYS A 17 -5.75 22.08 5.96
CA LYS A 17 -6.66 22.07 4.79
C LYS A 17 -6.06 21.28 3.65
N LEU A 18 -4.75 21.41 3.45
CA LEU A 18 -4.01 20.72 2.40
C LEU A 18 -4.00 19.21 2.67
N LEU A 19 -3.68 18.79 3.91
CA LEU A 19 -3.72 17.38 4.30
C LEU A 19 -5.11 16.78 4.07
N ALA A 20 -6.18 17.46 4.47
CA ALA A 20 -7.54 16.99 4.23
C ALA A 20 -7.86 16.88 2.72
N GLN A 21 -7.42 17.86 1.93
CA GLN A 21 -7.62 17.89 0.46
C GLN A 21 -6.95 16.70 -0.24
N TYR A 22 -5.84 16.19 0.28
CA TYR A 22 -5.10 15.07 -0.30
C TYR A 22 -5.47 13.73 0.35
N ALA A 23 -5.64 13.69 1.67
CA ALA A 23 -5.93 12.46 2.39
C ALA A 23 -7.35 11.95 2.15
N PHE A 24 -8.36 12.84 2.11
CA PHE A 24 -9.75 12.42 1.92
C PHE A 24 -9.97 11.66 0.59
N PRO A 25 -9.52 12.17 -0.57
CA PRO A 25 -9.57 11.42 -1.80
C PRO A 25 -8.80 10.09 -1.75
N ALA A 26 -7.62 10.06 -1.11
CA ALA A 26 -6.82 8.84 -1.01
C ALA A 26 -7.50 7.78 -0.12
N ILE A 27 -8.10 8.18 0.99
CA ILE A 27 -8.89 7.29 1.87
C ILE A 27 -10.07 6.68 1.10
N ILE A 28 -10.84 7.51 0.38
CA ILE A 28 -11.96 7.01 -0.44
C ILE A 28 -11.47 6.00 -1.48
N ALA A 29 -10.36 6.29 -2.16
CA ALA A 29 -9.77 5.38 -3.13
C ALA A 29 -9.37 4.04 -2.49
N MET A 30 -8.78 4.06 -1.28
CA MET A 30 -8.39 2.84 -0.57
C MET A 30 -9.60 2.00 -0.13
N ILE A 31 -10.66 2.64 0.35
CA ILE A 31 -11.90 1.97 0.71
C ILE A 31 -12.56 1.35 -0.53
N ALA A 32 -12.67 2.11 -1.62
CA ALA A 32 -13.22 1.63 -2.88
C ALA A 32 -12.44 0.41 -3.42
N ALA A 33 -11.11 0.46 -3.39
CA ALA A 33 -10.26 -0.66 -3.79
C ALA A 33 -10.43 -1.90 -2.90
N SER A 34 -10.68 -1.73 -1.60
CA SER A 34 -11.00 -2.85 -0.70
C SER A 34 -12.35 -3.48 -1.00
N LEU A 35 -13.38 -2.66 -1.24
CA LEU A 35 -14.72 -3.14 -1.59
C LEU A 35 -14.72 -3.90 -2.90
N TYR A 36 -13.99 -3.43 -3.89
CA TYR A 36 -13.82 -4.12 -5.16
C TYR A 36 -13.32 -5.56 -4.98
N ASN A 37 -12.28 -5.78 -4.18
CA ASN A 37 -11.74 -7.13 -3.94
C ASN A 37 -12.79 -8.08 -3.31
N ILE A 38 -13.72 -7.54 -2.52
CA ILE A 38 -14.81 -8.31 -1.93
C ILE A 38 -15.85 -8.67 -2.99
N VAL A 39 -16.25 -7.70 -3.81
CA VAL A 39 -17.26 -7.87 -4.85
C VAL A 39 -16.79 -8.88 -5.90
N ASP A 40 -15.54 -8.77 -6.37
CA ASP A 40 -14.93 -9.70 -7.32
C ASP A 40 -14.97 -11.15 -6.80
N ARG A 41 -14.61 -11.37 -5.53
CA ARG A 41 -14.72 -12.70 -4.91
C ARG A 41 -16.15 -13.22 -4.80
N ILE A 42 -17.14 -12.34 -4.57
CA ILE A 42 -18.56 -12.73 -4.56
C ILE A 42 -19.00 -13.19 -5.94
N PHE A 43 -18.63 -12.44 -7.01
CA PHE A 43 -18.97 -12.84 -8.38
C PHE A 43 -18.34 -14.20 -8.75
N ILE A 44 -17.05 -14.36 -8.47
CA ILE A 44 -16.36 -15.64 -8.76
C ILE A 44 -16.97 -16.78 -7.95
N GLY A 45 -17.22 -16.57 -6.68
CA GLY A 45 -17.76 -17.62 -5.80
C GLY A 45 -19.17 -18.07 -6.13
N GLN A 46 -20.05 -17.14 -6.44
CA GLN A 46 -21.46 -17.45 -6.71
C GLN A 46 -21.70 -17.96 -8.13
N ILE A 47 -20.89 -17.53 -9.10
CA ILE A 47 -21.15 -17.86 -10.51
C ILE A 47 -20.22 -18.97 -11.01
N VAL A 48 -18.91 -18.93 -10.65
CA VAL A 48 -17.92 -19.91 -11.12
C VAL A 48 -17.82 -21.11 -10.17
N GLY A 49 -17.90 -20.85 -8.87
CA GLY A 49 -17.95 -21.90 -7.85
C GLY A 49 -16.77 -21.94 -6.89
N PRO A 50 -16.80 -22.85 -5.89
CA PRO A 50 -15.84 -22.86 -4.78
C PRO A 50 -14.40 -23.19 -5.20
N MET A 51 -14.22 -24.03 -6.22
CA MET A 51 -12.87 -24.36 -6.72
C MET A 51 -12.18 -23.16 -7.36
N ALA A 52 -12.94 -22.26 -7.99
CA ALA A 52 -12.39 -21.02 -8.52
C ALA A 52 -11.94 -20.06 -7.41
N ILE A 53 -12.69 -19.98 -6.30
CA ILE A 53 -12.25 -19.20 -5.11
C ILE A 53 -10.95 -19.77 -4.54
N SER A 54 -10.85 -21.10 -4.45
CA SER A 54 -9.62 -21.75 -3.97
C SER A 54 -8.44 -21.47 -4.88
N GLY A 55 -8.64 -21.54 -6.20
CA GLY A 55 -7.63 -21.15 -7.18
C GLY A 55 -7.20 -19.69 -7.04
N LEU A 56 -8.16 -18.77 -6.88
CA LEU A 56 -7.88 -17.35 -6.67
C LEU A 56 -7.12 -17.09 -5.36
N ALA A 57 -7.46 -17.81 -4.28
CA ALA A 57 -6.80 -17.66 -2.98
C ALA A 57 -5.30 -18.01 -3.07
N ILE A 58 -4.95 -19.03 -3.85
CA ILE A 58 -3.55 -19.43 -4.09
C ILE A 58 -2.78 -18.36 -4.86
N THR A 59 -3.43 -17.66 -5.79
CA THR A 59 -2.79 -16.60 -6.60
C THR A 59 -2.58 -15.29 -5.82
N PHE A 60 -3.32 -15.07 -4.73
CA PHE A 60 -3.33 -13.79 -4.01
C PHE A 60 -1.95 -13.30 -3.50
N PRO A 61 -1.11 -14.13 -2.86
CA PRO A 61 0.23 -13.68 -2.45
C PRO A 61 1.10 -13.29 -3.65
N PHE A 62 0.95 -14.00 -4.76
CA PHE A 62 1.70 -13.73 -5.97
C PHE A 62 1.26 -12.44 -6.67
N ILE A 63 -0.05 -12.18 -6.73
CA ILE A 63 -0.61 -10.92 -7.25
C ILE A 63 -0.12 -9.74 -6.42
N ASN A 64 -0.13 -9.87 -5.08
CA ASN A 64 0.36 -8.83 -4.19
C ASN A 64 1.86 -8.54 -4.40
N LEU A 65 2.65 -9.57 -4.65
CA LEU A 65 4.08 -9.39 -4.98
C LEU A 65 4.25 -8.65 -6.31
N GLY A 66 3.47 -9.00 -7.34
CA GLY A 66 3.46 -8.30 -8.62
C GLY A 66 3.07 -6.82 -8.46
N ALA A 67 1.98 -6.56 -7.73
CA ALA A 67 1.54 -5.19 -7.42
C ALA A 67 2.60 -4.39 -6.63
N ALA A 68 3.38 -5.06 -5.77
CA ALA A 68 4.46 -4.42 -5.02
C ALA A 68 5.58 -3.87 -5.93
N PHE A 69 5.90 -4.54 -7.04
CA PHE A 69 6.85 -4.03 -8.04
C PHE A 69 6.34 -2.75 -8.72
N GLY A 70 5.09 -2.75 -9.17
CA GLY A 70 4.48 -1.56 -9.80
C GLY A 70 4.36 -0.39 -8.80
N ALA A 71 3.94 -0.68 -7.58
CA ALA A 71 3.85 0.31 -6.50
C ALA A 71 5.23 0.87 -6.12
N ALA A 72 6.29 0.06 -6.12
CA ALA A 72 7.65 0.50 -5.83
C ALA A 72 8.11 1.60 -6.80
N VAL A 73 7.96 1.38 -8.10
CA VAL A 73 8.31 2.38 -9.12
C VAL A 73 7.44 3.64 -8.94
N GLY A 74 6.14 3.48 -8.75
CA GLY A 74 5.20 4.59 -8.58
C GLY A 74 5.48 5.44 -7.34
N ILE A 75 5.72 4.81 -6.18
CA ILE A 75 6.01 5.50 -4.91
C ILE A 75 7.38 6.17 -4.98
N GLY A 76 8.39 5.49 -5.51
CA GLY A 76 9.72 6.06 -5.68
C GLY A 76 9.72 7.30 -6.58
N ALA A 77 9.01 7.23 -7.70
CA ALA A 77 8.83 8.35 -8.61
C ALA A 77 8.02 9.49 -7.98
N SER A 78 6.90 9.18 -7.35
CA SER A 78 6.02 10.17 -6.70
C SER A 78 6.76 10.96 -5.62
N THR A 79 7.55 10.29 -4.78
CA THR A 79 8.41 10.93 -3.77
C THR A 79 9.45 11.84 -4.43
N SER A 80 10.18 11.31 -5.42
CA SER A 80 11.24 12.07 -6.13
C SER A 80 10.66 13.29 -6.85
N ILE A 81 9.53 13.15 -7.53
CA ILE A 81 8.81 14.25 -8.19
C ILE A 81 8.41 15.31 -7.15
N SER A 82 7.80 14.92 -6.04
CA SER A 82 7.35 15.88 -5.01
C SER A 82 8.51 16.70 -4.45
N VAL A 83 9.66 16.07 -4.19
CA VAL A 83 10.87 16.76 -3.72
C VAL A 83 11.39 17.72 -4.79
N LYS A 84 11.46 17.30 -6.06
CA LYS A 84 11.93 18.13 -7.17
C LYS A 84 11.01 19.31 -7.45
N LEU A 85 9.70 19.13 -7.37
CA LEU A 85 8.74 20.23 -7.47
C LEU A 85 8.94 21.24 -6.33
N GLY A 86 9.24 20.79 -5.11
CA GLY A 86 9.60 21.67 -3.99
C GLY A 86 10.90 22.43 -4.21
N GLN A 87 11.88 21.83 -4.87
CA GLN A 87 13.14 22.47 -5.30
C GLN A 87 12.97 23.41 -6.50
N ARG A 88 11.79 23.46 -7.11
CA ARG A 88 11.50 24.14 -8.38
C ARG A 88 12.30 23.60 -9.58
N ASP A 89 12.77 22.36 -9.48
CA ASP A 89 13.50 21.66 -10.54
C ASP A 89 12.51 20.89 -11.42
N TYR A 90 11.75 21.63 -12.22
CA TYR A 90 10.66 21.10 -13.03
C TYR A 90 11.16 20.18 -14.14
N ASP A 91 12.30 20.49 -14.75
CA ASP A 91 12.89 19.67 -15.82
C ASP A 91 13.29 18.27 -15.30
N THR A 92 13.87 18.19 -14.10
CA THR A 92 14.17 16.90 -13.50
C THR A 92 12.87 16.15 -13.10
N ALA A 93 11.86 16.85 -12.59
CA ALA A 93 10.56 16.24 -12.26
C ALA A 93 9.90 15.62 -13.48
N GLU A 94 9.91 16.29 -14.65
CA GLU A 94 9.40 15.74 -15.91
C GLU A 94 10.23 14.56 -16.42
N ASN A 95 11.56 14.62 -16.30
CA ASN A 95 12.41 13.48 -16.64
C ASN A 95 12.12 12.26 -15.75
N ILE A 96 11.82 12.46 -14.46
CA ILE A 96 11.40 11.40 -13.55
C ILE A 96 10.06 10.79 -14.03
N LEU A 97 9.09 11.62 -14.43
CA LEU A 97 7.83 11.15 -14.99
C LEU A 97 8.06 10.25 -16.20
N GLY A 98 8.86 10.69 -17.18
CA GLY A 98 9.18 9.88 -18.39
C GLY A 98 9.93 8.59 -18.06
N ASN A 99 10.92 8.66 -17.15
CA ASN A 99 11.65 7.47 -16.68
C ASN A 99 10.71 6.50 -15.94
N THR A 100 9.70 6.99 -15.22
CA THR A 100 8.69 6.16 -14.55
C THR A 100 7.85 5.37 -15.55
N VAL A 101 7.43 6.00 -16.65
CA VAL A 101 6.72 5.32 -17.75
C VAL A 101 7.58 4.19 -18.30
N THR A 102 8.84 4.48 -18.65
CA THR A 102 9.75 3.50 -19.22
C THR A 102 10.08 2.37 -18.25
N LEU A 103 10.31 2.68 -16.96
CA LEU A 103 10.58 1.68 -15.94
C LEU A 103 9.38 0.74 -15.70
N ASN A 104 8.17 1.29 -15.60
CA ASN A 104 6.97 0.46 -15.46
C ASN A 104 6.76 -0.45 -16.67
N LEU A 105 7.05 0.04 -17.88
CA LEU A 105 6.98 -0.76 -19.10
C LEU A 105 8.00 -1.91 -19.04
N ILE A 106 9.25 -1.64 -18.72
CA ILE A 106 10.32 -2.64 -18.68
C ILE A 106 10.07 -3.65 -17.56
N ILE A 107 9.87 -3.18 -16.33
CA ILE A 107 9.70 -4.05 -15.15
C ILE A 107 8.39 -4.84 -15.27
N GLY A 108 7.30 -4.19 -15.71
CA GLY A 108 6.01 -4.85 -15.88
C GLY A 108 6.04 -5.93 -16.95
N SER A 109 6.73 -5.66 -18.09
CA SER A 109 6.93 -6.67 -19.17
C SER A 109 7.83 -7.79 -18.71
N ALA A 110 8.98 -7.49 -18.11
CA ALA A 110 9.94 -8.49 -17.66
C ALA A 110 9.31 -9.41 -16.61
N PHE A 111 8.64 -8.84 -15.59
CA PHE A 111 7.94 -9.61 -14.57
C PHE A 111 6.83 -10.48 -15.20
N GLY A 112 5.98 -9.90 -16.06
CA GLY A 112 4.92 -10.64 -16.72
C GLY A 112 5.43 -11.82 -17.55
N ILE A 113 6.46 -11.59 -18.39
CA ILE A 113 7.05 -12.63 -19.26
C ILE A 113 7.71 -13.73 -18.42
N ILE A 114 8.56 -13.36 -17.45
CA ILE A 114 9.25 -14.35 -16.60
C ILE A 114 8.23 -15.21 -15.85
N CYS A 115 7.22 -14.56 -15.26
CA CYS A 115 6.20 -15.28 -14.50
C CYS A 115 5.28 -16.12 -15.37
N LEU A 116 5.02 -15.75 -16.64
CA LEU A 116 4.28 -16.59 -17.57
C LEU A 116 5.07 -17.85 -17.96
N ILE A 117 6.39 -17.73 -18.17
CA ILE A 117 7.25 -18.87 -18.50
C ILE A 117 7.28 -19.90 -17.34
N PHE A 118 7.34 -19.42 -16.11
CA PHE A 118 7.43 -20.25 -14.91
C PHE A 118 6.09 -20.37 -14.16
N LEU A 119 4.96 -20.17 -14.81
CA LEU A 119 3.66 -20.05 -14.15
C LEU A 119 3.28 -21.31 -13.33
N ASP A 120 3.36 -22.50 -13.94
CA ASP A 120 2.97 -23.74 -13.25
C ASP A 120 3.88 -24.06 -12.04
N PRO A 121 5.23 -24.00 -12.15
CA PRO A 121 6.10 -24.09 -10.98
C PRO A 121 5.78 -23.09 -9.87
N ILE A 122 5.50 -21.85 -10.22
CA ILE A 122 5.15 -20.80 -9.25
C ILE A 122 3.83 -21.14 -8.54
N LEU A 123 2.78 -21.51 -9.29
CA LEU A 123 1.49 -21.88 -8.71
C LEU A 123 1.59 -23.08 -7.78
N ARG A 124 2.37 -24.11 -8.16
CA ARG A 124 2.63 -25.28 -7.31
C ARG A 124 3.40 -24.89 -6.05
N PHE A 125 4.38 -24.01 -6.15
CA PHE A 125 5.12 -23.47 -4.99
C PHE A 125 4.18 -22.77 -3.99
N PHE A 126 3.17 -22.06 -4.48
CA PHE A 126 2.15 -21.41 -3.64
C PHE A 126 1.03 -22.37 -3.17
N GLY A 127 1.14 -23.67 -3.46
CA GLY A 127 0.23 -24.69 -2.94
C GLY A 127 -0.92 -25.08 -3.85
N ALA A 128 -0.82 -24.82 -5.16
CA ALA A 128 -1.84 -25.25 -6.11
C ALA A 128 -1.82 -26.79 -6.26
N SER A 129 -3.00 -27.40 -6.06
CA SER A 129 -3.25 -28.81 -6.35
C SER A 129 -3.66 -29.01 -7.80
N ASP A 130 -3.66 -30.25 -8.28
CA ASP A 130 -4.11 -30.57 -9.64
C ASP A 130 -5.57 -30.14 -9.91
N ALA A 131 -6.38 -30.07 -8.87
CA ALA A 131 -7.76 -29.60 -8.97
C ALA A 131 -7.87 -28.05 -9.07
N THR A 132 -6.97 -27.30 -8.46
CA THR A 132 -7.02 -25.82 -8.41
C THR A 132 -6.15 -25.15 -9.48
N ILE A 133 -5.12 -25.81 -9.99
CA ILE A 133 -4.23 -25.33 -11.06
C ILE A 133 -4.98 -24.78 -12.27
N PRO A 134 -6.00 -25.46 -12.84
CA PRO A 134 -6.67 -24.92 -14.03
C PRO A 134 -7.32 -23.55 -13.79
N TYR A 135 -7.89 -23.33 -12.62
CA TYR A 135 -8.51 -22.04 -12.25
C TYR A 135 -7.45 -20.96 -12.01
N ALA A 136 -6.43 -21.29 -11.20
CA ALA A 136 -5.33 -20.38 -10.90
C ALA A 136 -4.57 -19.96 -12.16
N ARG A 137 -4.27 -20.91 -13.04
CA ARG A 137 -3.60 -20.69 -14.32
C ARG A 137 -4.42 -19.80 -15.24
N ASN A 138 -5.70 -20.13 -15.45
CA ASN A 138 -6.63 -19.36 -16.30
C ASN A 138 -6.74 -17.90 -15.86
N PHE A 139 -6.71 -17.63 -14.56
CA PHE A 139 -6.72 -16.30 -14.01
C PHE A 139 -5.37 -15.58 -14.23
N MET A 140 -4.29 -16.25 -13.84
CA MET A 140 -2.95 -15.65 -13.85
C MET A 140 -2.39 -15.41 -15.25
N GLU A 141 -2.71 -16.25 -16.24
CA GLU A 141 -2.32 -16.01 -17.65
C GLU A 141 -2.78 -14.62 -18.12
N VAL A 142 -4.02 -14.25 -17.82
CA VAL A 142 -4.58 -12.95 -18.23
C VAL A 142 -3.99 -11.81 -17.40
N ILE A 143 -3.89 -11.97 -16.08
CA ILE A 143 -3.30 -10.95 -15.20
C ILE A 143 -1.85 -10.66 -15.58
N LEU A 144 -1.03 -11.71 -15.83
CA LEU A 144 0.37 -11.54 -16.18
C LEU A 144 0.56 -10.97 -17.59
N ALA A 145 -0.28 -11.36 -18.55
CA ALA A 145 -0.29 -10.74 -19.87
C ALA A 145 -0.62 -9.24 -19.80
N GLY A 146 -1.55 -8.86 -18.91
CA GLY A 146 -1.93 -7.47 -18.63
C GLY A 146 -1.06 -6.75 -17.61
N ASN A 147 -0.01 -7.37 -17.07
CA ASN A 147 0.76 -6.87 -15.95
C ASN A 147 1.39 -5.49 -16.19
N VAL A 148 1.82 -5.22 -17.42
CA VAL A 148 2.33 -3.89 -17.82
C VAL A 148 1.28 -2.80 -17.59
N ILE A 149 0.02 -3.08 -17.93
CA ILE A 149 -1.11 -2.16 -17.73
C ILE A 149 -1.31 -1.88 -16.23
N SER A 150 -1.28 -2.93 -15.42
CA SER A 150 -1.42 -2.82 -13.97
C SER A 150 -0.30 -1.99 -13.35
N HIS A 151 0.97 -2.25 -13.71
CA HIS A 151 2.11 -1.47 -13.23
C HIS A 151 2.03 -0.01 -13.64
N MET A 152 1.70 0.26 -14.90
CA MET A 152 1.49 1.63 -15.41
C MET A 152 0.36 2.32 -14.66
N TYR A 153 -0.78 1.65 -14.46
CA TYR A 153 -1.94 2.19 -13.75
C TYR A 153 -1.58 2.61 -12.31
N PHE A 154 -0.93 1.73 -11.53
CA PHE A 154 -0.51 2.05 -10.16
C PHE A 154 0.56 3.14 -10.12
N GLY A 155 1.53 3.07 -11.03
CA GLY A 155 2.59 4.08 -11.16
C GLY A 155 2.04 5.47 -11.47
N MET A 156 1.17 5.58 -12.48
CA MET A 156 0.58 6.86 -12.89
C MET A 156 -0.40 7.41 -11.83
N ASN A 157 -1.09 6.54 -11.10
CA ASN A 157 -1.93 6.95 -9.98
C ASN A 157 -1.12 7.65 -8.87
N ALA A 158 0.06 7.12 -8.53
CA ALA A 158 0.98 7.74 -7.57
C ALA A 158 1.54 9.07 -8.10
N VAL A 159 1.91 9.13 -9.36
CA VAL A 159 2.40 10.35 -10.04
C VAL A 159 1.33 11.44 -10.07
N LEU A 160 0.06 11.12 -10.33
CA LEU A 160 -1.04 12.10 -10.29
C LEU A 160 -1.15 12.78 -8.92
N ARG A 161 -0.98 12.04 -7.83
CA ARG A 161 -0.95 12.64 -6.48
C ARG A 161 0.23 13.59 -6.31
N ALA A 162 1.42 13.22 -6.77
CA ALA A 162 2.61 14.07 -6.75
C ALA A 162 2.45 15.31 -7.63
N ALA A 163 1.74 15.19 -8.76
CA ALA A 163 1.41 16.26 -9.68
C ALA A 163 0.28 17.20 -9.16
N SER A 164 -0.02 17.16 -7.87
CA SER A 164 -1.07 17.97 -7.24
C SER A 164 -2.51 17.68 -7.72
N LYS A 165 -2.75 16.45 -8.21
CA LYS A 165 -4.05 16.00 -8.73
C LYS A 165 -4.67 14.84 -7.92
N PRO A 166 -4.82 14.95 -6.56
CA PRO A 166 -5.31 13.85 -5.73
C PRO A 166 -6.75 13.43 -6.06
N ARG A 167 -7.61 14.39 -6.44
CA ARG A 167 -9.00 14.09 -6.85
C ARG A 167 -9.03 13.27 -8.14
N GLN A 168 -8.15 13.55 -9.09
CA GLN A 168 -8.07 12.78 -10.34
C GLN A 168 -7.54 11.37 -10.08
N ALA A 169 -6.56 11.21 -9.20
CA ALA A 169 -6.09 9.88 -8.77
C ALA A 169 -7.22 9.06 -8.12
N MET A 170 -8.04 9.67 -7.26
CA MET A 170 -9.23 9.05 -6.68
C MET A 170 -10.26 8.67 -7.75
N MET A 171 -10.59 9.60 -8.66
CA MET A 171 -11.56 9.33 -9.73
C MET A 171 -11.12 8.20 -10.63
N ALA A 172 -9.82 8.08 -10.95
CA ALA A 172 -9.27 6.94 -11.69
C ALA A 172 -9.53 5.62 -10.95
N THR A 173 -9.31 5.59 -9.63
CA THR A 173 -9.55 4.39 -8.82
C THR A 173 -11.03 4.04 -8.76
N ILE A 174 -11.92 5.01 -8.48
CA ILE A 174 -13.36 4.77 -8.45
C ILE A 174 -13.87 4.29 -9.82
N PHE A 175 -13.41 4.93 -10.89
CA PHE A 175 -13.76 4.51 -12.26
C PHE A 175 -13.34 3.07 -12.54
N THR A 176 -12.10 2.68 -12.14
CA THR A 176 -11.62 1.30 -12.28
C THR A 176 -12.53 0.32 -11.52
N VAL A 177 -12.90 0.64 -10.29
CA VAL A 177 -13.77 -0.21 -9.46
C VAL A 177 -15.15 -0.38 -10.09
N LEU A 178 -15.78 0.71 -10.51
CA LEU A 178 -17.11 0.66 -11.13
C LEU A 178 -17.09 -0.09 -12.47
N MET A 179 -16.11 0.21 -13.31
CA MET A 179 -15.94 -0.48 -14.59
C MET A 179 -15.66 -1.97 -14.40
N ASN A 180 -14.86 -2.34 -13.43
CA ASN A 180 -14.58 -3.74 -13.14
C ASN A 180 -15.87 -4.48 -12.74
N ILE A 181 -16.69 -3.94 -11.82
CA ILE A 181 -17.98 -4.57 -11.43
C ILE A 181 -18.90 -4.77 -12.65
N VAL A 182 -18.97 -3.78 -13.54
CA VAL A 182 -19.78 -3.89 -14.76
C VAL A 182 -19.21 -4.94 -15.70
N LEU A 183 -17.89 -4.97 -15.90
CA LEU A 183 -17.23 -5.93 -16.76
C LEU A 183 -17.26 -7.36 -16.17
N ASP A 184 -17.16 -7.52 -14.87
CA ASP A 184 -17.33 -8.81 -14.19
C ASP A 184 -18.74 -9.37 -14.48
N PHE A 185 -19.77 -8.55 -14.33
CA PHE A 185 -21.12 -8.97 -14.68
C PHE A 185 -21.22 -9.40 -16.16
N ILE A 186 -20.64 -8.64 -17.09
CA ILE A 186 -20.68 -8.98 -18.52
C ILE A 186 -19.88 -10.24 -18.80
N PHE A 187 -18.62 -10.32 -18.39
CA PHE A 187 -17.72 -11.40 -18.78
C PHE A 187 -17.99 -12.71 -18.03
N ILE A 188 -18.32 -12.62 -16.73
CA ILE A 188 -18.57 -13.81 -15.93
C ILE A 188 -20.01 -14.29 -16.11
N ARG A 189 -21.01 -13.36 -16.03
CA ARG A 189 -22.42 -13.74 -16.02
C ARG A 189 -23.02 -13.87 -17.42
N LEU A 190 -22.81 -12.89 -18.30
CA LEU A 190 -23.43 -12.87 -19.62
C LEU A 190 -22.66 -13.72 -20.64
N TRP A 191 -21.33 -13.61 -20.66
CA TRP A 191 -20.52 -14.34 -21.63
C TRP A 191 -20.03 -15.70 -21.13
N GLY A 192 -20.12 -15.98 -19.82
CA GLY A 192 -19.74 -17.27 -19.26
C GLY A 192 -18.24 -17.58 -19.29
N TRP A 193 -17.38 -16.55 -19.34
CA TRP A 193 -15.92 -16.75 -19.39
C TRP A 193 -15.31 -17.22 -18.06
N GLY A 194 -16.12 -17.38 -17.01
CA GLY A 194 -15.68 -17.87 -15.72
C GLY A 194 -14.58 -16.99 -15.10
N ILE A 195 -13.57 -17.63 -14.51
CA ILE A 195 -12.49 -16.95 -13.81
C ILE A 195 -11.58 -16.14 -14.77
N ARG A 196 -11.47 -16.53 -16.04
CA ARG A 196 -10.79 -15.72 -17.06
C ARG A 196 -11.51 -14.40 -17.29
N GLY A 197 -12.84 -14.40 -17.23
CA GLY A 197 -13.66 -13.20 -17.34
C GLY A 197 -13.32 -12.17 -16.26
N ALA A 198 -13.20 -12.61 -15.02
CA ALA A 198 -12.77 -11.75 -13.89
C ALA A 198 -11.39 -11.12 -14.14
N ALA A 199 -10.43 -11.91 -14.60
CA ALA A 199 -9.09 -11.41 -14.93
C ALA A 199 -9.12 -10.38 -16.06
N PHE A 200 -9.90 -10.63 -17.14
CA PHE A 200 -10.08 -9.68 -18.23
C PHE A 200 -10.76 -8.39 -17.75
N ALA A 201 -11.79 -8.49 -16.91
CA ALA A 201 -12.47 -7.33 -16.34
C ALA A 201 -11.49 -6.45 -15.55
N THR A 202 -10.62 -7.06 -14.75
CA THR A 202 -9.58 -6.37 -13.98
C THR A 202 -8.60 -5.63 -14.90
N VAL A 203 -8.02 -6.32 -15.89
CA VAL A 203 -7.04 -5.72 -16.79
C VAL A 203 -7.66 -4.63 -17.68
N LEU A 204 -8.86 -4.86 -18.19
CA LEU A 204 -9.54 -3.90 -19.06
C LEU A 204 -9.98 -2.64 -18.30
N SER A 205 -10.52 -2.79 -17.09
CA SER A 205 -10.87 -1.64 -16.25
C SER A 205 -9.66 -0.76 -15.91
N GLN A 206 -8.52 -1.40 -15.61
CA GLN A 206 -7.25 -0.70 -15.38
C GLN A 206 -6.72 -0.05 -16.66
N ALA A 207 -6.86 -0.69 -17.82
CA ALA A 207 -6.45 -0.12 -19.12
C ALA A 207 -7.24 1.15 -19.44
N LEU A 208 -8.56 1.13 -19.27
CA LEU A 208 -9.42 2.29 -19.51
C LEU A 208 -9.07 3.45 -18.57
N ALA A 209 -8.86 3.15 -17.29
CA ALA A 209 -8.43 4.15 -16.31
C ALA A 209 -7.02 4.69 -16.63
N LEU A 210 -6.10 3.83 -17.06
CA LEU A 210 -4.75 4.24 -17.47
C LEU A 210 -4.81 5.20 -18.67
N CYS A 211 -5.62 4.92 -19.69
CA CYS A 211 -5.82 5.83 -20.82
C CYS A 211 -6.27 7.22 -20.34
N TRP A 212 -7.19 7.27 -19.39
CA TRP A 212 -7.63 8.54 -18.81
C TRP A 212 -6.53 9.22 -17.99
N GLN A 213 -5.76 8.47 -17.17
CA GLN A 213 -4.62 9.00 -16.42
C GLN A 213 -3.55 9.59 -17.36
N MET A 214 -3.21 8.88 -18.43
CA MET A 214 -2.25 9.34 -19.44
C MET A 214 -2.72 10.63 -20.13
N LYS A 215 -4.02 10.73 -20.45
CA LYS A 215 -4.61 11.96 -20.98
C LYS A 215 -4.43 13.14 -20.02
N GLN A 216 -4.64 12.92 -18.70
CA GLN A 216 -4.44 13.97 -17.68
C GLN A 216 -2.98 14.42 -17.57
N LEU A 217 -2.02 13.51 -17.81
CA LEU A 217 -0.58 13.79 -17.76
C LEU A 217 -0.01 14.30 -19.11
N THR A 218 -0.81 14.35 -20.17
CA THR A 218 -0.40 14.87 -21.48
C THR A 218 -0.80 16.35 -21.66
N ASN A 219 -1.56 16.91 -20.73
CA ASN A 219 -1.99 18.32 -20.82
C ASN A 219 -0.79 19.26 -20.66
N LYS A 220 -0.50 20.05 -21.69
CA LYS A 220 0.64 20.96 -21.75
C LYS A 220 0.52 22.20 -20.83
N ASP A 221 -0.69 22.49 -20.35
CA ASP A 221 -0.92 23.60 -19.41
C ASP A 221 -0.44 23.28 -17.99
N GLU A 222 -0.07 22.02 -17.74
CA GLU A 222 0.40 21.54 -16.45
C GLU A 222 1.92 21.67 -16.33
N ILE A 223 2.42 21.91 -15.09
CA ILE A 223 3.85 21.94 -14.80
C ILE A 223 4.50 20.58 -15.11
N LEU A 224 3.80 19.50 -14.72
CA LEU A 224 4.25 18.14 -14.93
C LEU A 224 3.42 17.49 -16.05
N HIS A 225 4.02 17.34 -17.22
CA HIS A 225 3.35 16.74 -18.36
C HIS A 225 4.30 15.87 -19.20
N LEU A 226 3.71 14.93 -19.93
CA LEU A 226 4.44 14.05 -20.85
C LEU A 226 4.84 14.82 -22.09
N LYS A 227 6.13 14.86 -22.40
CA LYS A 227 6.69 15.48 -23.60
C LYS A 227 7.69 14.54 -24.31
N ARG A 228 8.01 14.82 -25.55
CA ARG A 228 9.03 14.04 -26.28
C ARG A 228 10.40 14.22 -25.63
N GLY A 229 11.20 13.14 -25.56
CA GLY A 229 12.58 13.17 -25.11
C GLY A 229 12.79 12.83 -23.60
N ILE A 230 11.74 12.77 -22.77
CA ILE A 230 11.89 12.46 -21.33
C ILE A 230 11.95 10.96 -21.01
N TYR A 231 11.65 10.08 -22.00
CA TYR A 231 11.56 8.63 -21.83
C TYR A 231 12.93 7.94 -21.75
N ARG A 232 14.01 8.62 -22.15
CA ARG A 232 15.36 8.06 -22.08
C ARG A 232 15.75 7.87 -20.63
N LEU A 233 16.08 6.63 -20.25
CA LEU A 233 16.49 6.28 -18.91
C LEU A 233 17.79 7.01 -18.54
N LYS A 234 17.74 7.76 -17.45
CA LYS A 234 18.90 8.41 -16.84
C LYS A 234 19.27 7.65 -15.57
N ARG A 235 20.45 7.04 -15.55
CA ARG A 235 20.90 6.13 -14.48
C ARG A 235 20.65 6.69 -13.08
N HIS A 236 21.05 7.94 -12.83
CA HIS A 236 20.90 8.58 -11.51
C HIS A 236 19.42 8.74 -11.08
N LEU A 237 18.49 8.96 -12.05
CA LEU A 237 17.05 9.03 -11.76
C LEU A 237 16.49 7.66 -11.50
N VAL A 238 16.89 6.66 -12.28
CA VAL A 238 16.47 5.27 -12.09
C VAL A 238 16.92 4.75 -10.72
N GLU A 239 18.18 4.96 -10.36
CA GLU A 239 18.74 4.58 -9.05
C GLU A 239 17.97 5.24 -7.91
N ASN A 240 17.61 6.52 -8.04
CA ASN A 240 16.84 7.22 -7.02
C ASN A 240 15.41 6.69 -6.90
N ILE A 241 14.70 6.49 -8.02
CA ILE A 241 13.35 5.93 -8.04
C ILE A 241 13.33 4.53 -7.40
N ILE A 242 14.23 3.65 -7.82
CA ILE A 242 14.29 2.27 -7.33
C ILE A 242 14.69 2.27 -5.85
N SER A 243 15.69 3.06 -5.46
CA SER A 243 16.15 3.09 -4.07
C SER A 243 15.03 3.49 -3.10
N ILE A 244 14.21 4.48 -3.44
CA ILE A 244 13.05 4.88 -2.61
C ILE A 244 11.97 3.80 -2.65
N GLY A 245 11.71 3.24 -3.83
CA GLY A 245 10.68 2.22 -4.05
C GLY A 245 10.99 0.86 -3.43
N ILE A 246 12.25 0.57 -3.15
CA ILE A 246 12.63 -0.72 -2.51
C ILE A 246 12.06 -0.85 -1.09
N SER A 247 11.84 0.26 -0.37
CA SER A 247 11.26 0.23 0.98
C SER A 247 9.85 -0.37 1.01
N PRO A 248 8.86 0.15 0.27
CA PRO A 248 7.52 -0.44 0.24
C PRO A 248 7.50 -1.83 -0.42
N PHE A 249 8.39 -2.11 -1.36
CA PHE A 249 8.54 -3.45 -1.93
C PHE A 249 8.95 -4.47 -0.88
N LEU A 250 10.04 -4.19 -0.15
CA LEU A 250 10.53 -5.09 0.92
C LEU A 250 9.50 -5.26 2.03
N MET A 251 8.75 -4.19 2.37
CA MET A 251 7.68 -4.27 3.35
C MET A 251 6.59 -5.27 2.92
N ASN A 252 6.15 -5.23 1.67
CA ASN A 252 5.15 -6.17 1.15
C ASN A 252 5.70 -7.60 1.03
N ALA A 253 6.93 -7.77 0.58
CA ALA A 253 7.59 -9.08 0.50
C ALA A 253 7.72 -9.72 1.90
N CYS A 254 8.16 -8.95 2.89
CA CYS A 254 8.25 -9.43 4.27
C CYS A 254 6.88 -9.75 4.87
N ALA A 255 5.84 -8.98 4.53
CA ALA A 255 4.48 -9.29 4.99
C ALA A 255 4.01 -10.68 4.52
N CYS A 256 4.35 -11.08 3.30
CA CYS A 256 4.06 -12.44 2.81
C CYS A 256 4.79 -13.52 3.65
N ILE A 257 6.07 -13.30 3.97
CA ILE A 257 6.85 -14.22 4.80
C ILE A 257 6.23 -14.31 6.21
N VAL A 258 5.88 -13.19 6.81
CA VAL A 258 5.25 -13.13 8.14
C VAL A 258 3.94 -13.92 8.17
N VAL A 259 3.10 -13.82 7.13
CA VAL A 259 1.84 -14.58 7.07
C VAL A 259 2.09 -16.07 7.09
N ILE A 260 3.12 -16.57 6.39
CA ILE A 260 3.50 -17.99 6.40
C ILE A 260 3.93 -18.42 7.81
N PHE A 261 4.83 -17.68 8.46
CA PHE A 261 5.25 -17.96 9.82
C PHE A 261 4.10 -17.93 10.81
N MET A 262 3.23 -16.91 10.70
CA MET A 262 2.06 -16.76 11.56
C MET A 262 1.12 -17.96 11.44
N ASN A 263 0.77 -18.36 10.20
CA ASN A 263 -0.13 -19.49 9.97
C ASN A 263 0.47 -20.78 10.50
N ASN A 264 1.76 -21.04 10.30
CA ASN A 264 2.43 -22.24 10.82
C ASN A 264 2.37 -22.30 12.36
N GLN A 265 2.59 -21.18 13.03
CA GLN A 265 2.51 -21.12 14.49
C GLN A 265 1.06 -21.26 14.99
N LEU A 266 0.10 -20.65 14.31
CA LEU A 266 -1.32 -20.76 14.65
C LEU A 266 -1.82 -22.20 14.52
N VAL A 267 -1.48 -22.90 13.43
CA VAL A 267 -1.81 -24.31 13.24
C VAL A 267 -1.19 -25.17 14.35
N LYS A 268 0.10 -24.94 14.66
CA LYS A 268 0.85 -25.72 15.66
C LYS A 268 0.27 -25.59 17.07
N TYR A 269 -0.13 -24.39 17.49
CA TYR A 269 -0.53 -24.11 18.88
C TYR A 269 -2.03 -23.98 19.09
N GLY A 270 -2.84 -23.81 18.03
CA GLY A 270 -4.27 -23.58 18.15
C GLY A 270 -5.14 -24.24 17.07
N GLY A 271 -4.52 -24.97 16.12
CA GLY A 271 -5.24 -25.65 15.05
C GLY A 271 -5.94 -24.70 14.07
N ASP A 272 -6.81 -25.25 13.24
CA ASP A 272 -7.52 -24.54 12.17
C ASP A 272 -8.42 -23.41 12.70
N MET A 273 -9.00 -23.61 13.90
CA MET A 273 -9.84 -22.59 14.54
C MET A 273 -9.06 -21.32 14.87
N ALA A 274 -7.82 -21.45 15.31
CA ALA A 274 -6.96 -20.28 15.58
C ALA A 274 -6.58 -19.54 14.28
N VAL A 275 -6.37 -20.24 13.18
CA VAL A 275 -6.16 -19.62 11.86
C VAL A 275 -7.40 -18.85 11.42
N GLY A 276 -8.59 -19.44 11.60
CA GLY A 276 -9.86 -18.76 11.31
C GLY A 276 -10.06 -17.50 12.16
N ALA A 277 -9.79 -17.60 13.48
CA ALA A 277 -9.86 -16.47 14.41
C ALA A 277 -8.89 -15.34 14.05
N PHE A 278 -7.67 -15.69 13.64
CA PHE A 278 -6.69 -14.72 13.13
C PHE A 278 -7.15 -14.05 11.84
N GLY A 279 -7.73 -14.82 10.90
CA GLY A 279 -8.29 -14.30 9.66
C GLY A 279 -9.39 -13.25 9.89
N ILE A 280 -10.28 -13.49 10.85
CA ILE A 280 -11.31 -12.53 11.28
C ILE A 280 -10.65 -11.30 11.90
N SER A 281 -9.73 -11.49 12.85
CA SER A 281 -8.97 -10.41 13.47
C SER A 281 -8.25 -9.55 12.42
N TYR A 282 -7.57 -10.17 11.46
CA TYR A 282 -6.87 -9.48 10.37
C TYR A 282 -7.82 -8.67 9.48
N SER A 283 -8.99 -9.22 9.15
CA SER A 283 -9.99 -8.53 8.32
C SER A 283 -10.52 -7.26 9.00
N VAL A 284 -10.81 -7.32 10.30
CA VAL A 284 -11.19 -6.14 11.10
C VAL A 284 -10.07 -5.10 11.11
N ALA A 285 -8.81 -5.53 11.23
CA ALA A 285 -7.65 -4.64 11.19
C ALA A 285 -7.53 -3.89 9.87
N MET A 286 -7.69 -4.60 8.75
CA MET A 286 -7.48 -4.05 7.42
C MET A 286 -8.36 -2.83 7.15
N ILE A 287 -9.57 -2.78 7.68
CA ILE A 287 -10.45 -1.63 7.53
C ILE A 287 -9.75 -0.35 8.03
N PHE A 288 -9.23 -0.37 9.26
CA PHE A 288 -8.58 0.81 9.87
C PHE A 288 -7.20 1.10 9.28
N ILE A 289 -6.45 0.06 8.93
CA ILE A 289 -5.15 0.19 8.26
C ILE A 289 -5.31 0.90 6.90
N MET A 290 -6.38 0.63 6.14
CA MET A 290 -6.64 1.31 4.86
C MET A 290 -6.89 2.81 5.04
N PHE A 291 -7.53 3.24 6.13
CA PHE A 291 -7.65 4.66 6.46
C PHE A 291 -6.28 5.32 6.70
N VAL A 292 -5.39 4.65 7.44
CA VAL A 292 -4.05 5.16 7.73
C VAL A 292 -3.20 5.20 6.45
N ILE A 293 -3.26 4.16 5.61
CA ILE A 293 -2.56 4.13 4.31
C ILE A 293 -3.04 5.28 3.41
N GLY A 294 -4.35 5.52 3.36
CA GLY A 294 -4.91 6.65 2.60
C GLY A 294 -4.44 8.01 3.13
N LEU A 295 -4.37 8.16 4.46
CA LEU A 295 -3.82 9.35 5.12
C LEU A 295 -2.34 9.55 4.79
N ASP A 296 -1.54 8.49 4.81
CA ASP A 296 -0.12 8.49 4.46
C ASP A 296 0.11 8.86 2.99
N GLN A 297 -0.72 8.34 2.08
CA GLN A 297 -0.69 8.72 0.66
C GLN A 297 -1.03 10.21 0.45
N GLY A 298 -1.89 10.77 1.30
CA GLY A 298 -2.19 12.21 1.30
C GLY A 298 -1.03 13.05 1.86
N MET A 299 -0.31 12.57 2.86
CA MET A 299 0.86 13.22 3.44
C MET A 299 2.03 13.28 2.45
N GLN A 300 2.24 12.24 1.64
CA GLN A 300 3.42 12.03 0.81
C GLN A 300 3.77 13.24 -0.08
N PRO A 301 2.90 13.78 -0.95
CA PRO A 301 3.24 14.92 -1.82
C PRO A 301 3.51 16.19 -1.02
N ILE A 302 2.81 16.41 0.10
CA ILE A 302 2.98 17.58 0.95
C ILE A 302 4.34 17.53 1.66
N ALA A 303 4.68 16.39 2.25
CA ALA A 303 5.95 16.19 2.94
C ALA A 303 7.13 16.30 1.96
N GLY A 304 7.06 15.61 0.81
CA GLY A 304 8.10 15.66 -0.23
C GLY A 304 8.35 17.06 -0.75
N TYR A 305 7.30 17.82 -1.09
CA TYR A 305 7.41 19.20 -1.55
C TYR A 305 8.03 20.13 -0.49
N ASN A 306 7.51 20.10 0.76
CA ASN A 306 8.02 20.98 1.81
C ASN A 306 9.46 20.62 2.24
N TYR A 307 9.84 19.34 2.13
CA TYR A 307 11.23 18.92 2.30
C TYR A 307 12.11 19.47 1.18
N GLY A 308 11.69 19.35 -0.07
CA GLY A 308 12.40 19.89 -1.23
C GLY A 308 12.57 21.41 -1.20
N SER A 309 11.54 22.15 -0.78
CA SER A 309 11.56 23.61 -0.62
C SER A 309 12.18 24.10 0.68
N GLN A 310 12.75 23.21 1.51
CA GLN A 310 13.37 23.51 2.81
C GLN A 310 12.44 24.22 3.83
N GLN A 311 11.14 24.06 3.70
CA GLN A 311 10.13 24.60 4.61
C GLN A 311 9.94 23.67 5.83
N THR A 312 10.91 23.61 6.71
CA THR A 312 10.98 22.69 7.85
C THR A 312 9.76 22.80 8.76
N ASP A 313 9.28 24.02 9.06
CA ASP A 313 8.12 24.20 9.95
C ASP A 313 6.85 23.58 9.35
N ARG A 314 6.62 23.74 8.05
CA ARG A 314 5.49 23.14 7.36
C ARG A 314 5.63 21.63 7.26
N LEU A 315 6.84 21.12 6.98
CA LEU A 315 7.17 19.71 6.98
C LEU A 315 6.84 19.07 8.33
N MET A 316 7.25 19.71 9.42
CA MET A 316 6.97 19.21 10.77
C MET A 316 5.49 19.32 11.15
N ARG A 317 4.81 20.35 10.65
CA ARG A 317 3.38 20.52 10.91
C ARG A 317 2.54 19.44 10.20
N VAL A 318 2.87 19.09 8.95
CA VAL A 318 2.15 18.00 8.26
C VAL A 318 2.40 16.66 8.95
N LEU A 319 3.63 16.36 9.37
CA LEU A 319 3.94 15.16 10.13
C LEU A 319 3.13 15.06 11.43
N LYS A 320 3.13 16.12 12.25
CA LYS A 320 2.38 16.16 13.52
C LYS A 320 0.87 15.94 13.29
N LEU A 321 0.29 16.62 12.30
CA LEU A 321 -1.13 16.48 11.99
C LEU A 321 -1.47 15.07 11.50
N THR A 322 -0.60 14.48 10.68
CA THR A 322 -0.78 13.10 10.19
C THR A 322 -0.67 12.09 11.33
N ILE A 323 0.32 12.24 12.23
CA ILE A 323 0.44 11.39 13.43
C ILE A 323 -0.81 11.49 14.29
N PHE A 324 -1.30 12.71 14.55
CA PHE A 324 -2.48 12.91 15.38
C PHE A 324 -3.72 12.27 14.75
N ALA A 325 -3.94 12.45 13.45
CA ALA A 325 -5.06 11.85 12.73
C ALA A 325 -4.95 10.30 12.69
N ALA A 326 -3.78 9.75 12.38
CA ALA A 326 -3.54 8.31 12.36
C ALA A 326 -3.72 7.69 13.75
N THR A 327 -3.22 8.34 14.81
CA THR A 327 -3.42 7.89 16.19
C THR A 327 -4.91 7.92 16.55
N GLY A 328 -5.66 8.96 16.17
CA GLY A 328 -7.11 9.01 16.37
C GLY A 328 -7.84 7.84 15.68
N ILE A 329 -7.50 7.53 14.43
CA ILE A 329 -8.05 6.38 13.69
C ILE A 329 -7.73 5.07 14.44
N MET A 330 -6.48 4.88 14.86
CA MET A 330 -6.05 3.64 15.50
C MET A 330 -6.57 3.49 16.94
N VAL A 331 -6.76 4.61 17.67
CA VAL A 331 -7.45 4.60 18.98
C VAL A 331 -8.92 4.22 18.80
N THR A 332 -9.59 4.72 17.75
CA THR A 332 -10.96 4.31 17.43
C THR A 332 -11.04 2.80 17.16
N ALA A 333 -10.07 2.28 16.38
CA ALA A 333 -9.96 0.84 16.10
C ALA A 333 -9.74 0.04 17.40
N TRP A 334 -8.89 0.55 18.30
CA TRP A 334 -8.62 -0.04 19.60
C TRP A 334 -9.87 -0.07 20.49
N LEU A 335 -10.60 1.04 20.58
CA LEU A 335 -11.86 1.12 21.31
C LEU A 335 -12.89 0.11 20.80
N ILE A 336 -13.10 0.03 19.49
CA ILE A 336 -14.02 -0.93 18.88
C ILE A 336 -13.58 -2.36 19.17
N ALA A 337 -12.29 -2.67 19.06
CA ALA A 337 -11.73 -3.99 19.32
C ALA A 337 -11.90 -4.46 20.78
N HIS A 338 -11.91 -3.53 21.75
CA HIS A 338 -12.02 -3.87 23.16
C HIS A 338 -13.44 -3.73 23.72
N LEU A 339 -14.24 -2.77 23.23
CA LEU A 339 -15.61 -2.54 23.71
C LEU A 339 -16.65 -3.38 22.95
N ALA A 340 -16.40 -3.71 21.71
CA ALA A 340 -17.36 -4.40 20.86
C ALA A 340 -16.77 -5.58 20.06
N PRO A 341 -15.85 -6.40 20.61
CA PRO A 341 -15.19 -7.48 19.85
C PRO A 341 -16.16 -8.57 19.40
N TYR A 342 -17.22 -8.81 20.18
CA TYR A 342 -18.26 -9.75 19.83
C TYR A 342 -18.95 -9.39 18.49
N TYR A 343 -19.33 -8.14 18.32
CA TYR A 343 -19.97 -7.69 17.08
C TYR A 343 -19.02 -7.77 15.89
N CYS A 344 -17.74 -7.43 16.10
CA CYS A 344 -16.72 -7.58 15.07
C CYS A 344 -16.58 -9.04 14.61
N ALA A 345 -16.53 -10.00 15.54
CA ALA A 345 -16.42 -11.41 15.18
C ALA A 345 -17.72 -11.94 14.54
N ARG A 346 -18.89 -11.54 15.06
CA ARG A 346 -20.18 -12.00 14.57
C ARG A 346 -20.51 -11.55 13.14
N MET A 347 -19.90 -10.48 12.66
CA MET A 347 -20.03 -10.08 11.25
C MET A 347 -19.50 -11.15 10.27
N PHE A 348 -18.54 -11.97 10.70
CA PHE A 348 -17.86 -12.94 9.84
C PHE A 348 -18.34 -14.38 10.06
N THR A 349 -18.82 -14.73 11.27
CA THR A 349 -19.20 -16.10 11.60
C THR A 349 -20.37 -16.15 12.58
N LYS A 350 -21.10 -17.29 12.55
CA LYS A 350 -22.15 -17.62 13.54
C LYS A 350 -21.69 -18.71 14.50
N ASP A 351 -20.54 -19.35 14.26
CA ASP A 351 -19.99 -20.41 15.10
C ASP A 351 -19.57 -19.85 16.47
N PRO A 352 -20.13 -20.34 17.60
CA PRO A 352 -19.86 -19.80 18.94
C PRO A 352 -18.41 -19.96 19.35
N GLU A 353 -17.75 -21.08 19.01
CA GLU A 353 -16.38 -21.35 19.38
C GLU A 353 -15.41 -20.46 18.60
N LEU A 354 -15.63 -20.31 17.30
CA LEU A 354 -14.84 -19.39 16.46
C LEU A 354 -15.02 -17.93 16.89
N ILE A 355 -16.24 -17.52 17.31
CA ILE A 355 -16.50 -16.19 17.87
C ILE A 355 -15.66 -16.00 19.15
N ARG A 356 -15.68 -16.97 20.07
CA ARG A 356 -14.95 -16.91 21.34
C ARG A 356 -13.44 -16.72 21.11
N GLN A 357 -12.85 -17.51 20.24
CA GLN A 357 -11.42 -17.39 19.89
C GLN A 357 -11.12 -16.09 19.14
N SER A 358 -12.00 -15.66 18.24
CA SER A 358 -11.84 -14.39 17.53
C SER A 358 -11.87 -13.17 18.44
N ILE A 359 -12.75 -13.16 19.46
CA ILE A 359 -12.76 -12.09 20.47
C ILE A 359 -11.40 -11.95 21.15
N LYS A 360 -10.85 -13.08 21.60
CA LYS A 360 -9.53 -13.09 22.27
C LYS A 360 -8.41 -12.64 21.31
N ALA A 361 -8.42 -13.16 20.08
CA ALA A 361 -7.46 -12.78 19.05
C ALA A 361 -7.56 -11.27 18.71
N ILE A 362 -8.77 -10.73 18.55
CA ILE A 362 -8.99 -9.31 18.27
C ILE A 362 -8.44 -8.44 19.42
N GLN A 363 -8.76 -8.76 20.66
CA GLN A 363 -8.34 -7.96 21.82
C GLN A 363 -6.82 -7.98 21.99
N ILE A 364 -6.17 -9.14 21.96
CA ILE A 364 -4.73 -9.26 22.12
C ILE A 364 -4.00 -8.59 20.96
N ASN A 365 -4.34 -8.93 19.72
CA ASN A 365 -3.64 -8.41 18.54
C ASN A 365 -3.76 -6.89 18.36
N ARG A 366 -4.79 -6.24 18.95
CA ARG A 366 -5.02 -4.78 18.84
C ARG A 366 -4.58 -4.00 20.06
N MET A 367 -3.96 -4.65 21.04
CA MET A 367 -3.58 -4.02 22.31
C MET A 367 -2.71 -2.77 22.12
N MET A 368 -1.79 -2.77 21.15
CA MET A 368 -0.84 -1.69 20.87
C MET A 368 -1.27 -0.75 19.74
N TYR A 369 -2.50 -0.84 19.22
CA TYR A 369 -2.99 0.01 18.13
C TYR A 369 -2.86 1.52 18.37
N PRO A 370 -3.04 2.06 19.58
CA PRO A 370 -2.84 3.49 19.82
C PRO A 370 -1.46 4.01 19.37
N ILE A 371 -0.43 3.17 19.43
CA ILE A 371 0.94 3.57 19.03
C ILE A 371 1.31 3.12 17.60
N VAL A 372 0.59 2.17 17.01
CA VAL A 372 0.87 1.67 15.65
C VAL A 372 0.69 2.78 14.61
N GLY A 373 -0.32 3.65 14.77
CA GLY A 373 -0.55 4.79 13.89
C GLY A 373 0.67 5.72 13.81
N PHE A 374 1.28 6.01 14.94
CA PHE A 374 2.54 6.76 15.00
C PHE A 374 3.67 6.07 14.23
N GLN A 375 3.88 4.78 14.46
CA GLN A 375 4.94 4.00 13.81
C GLN A 375 4.78 3.95 12.28
N MET A 376 3.54 3.74 11.78
CA MET A 376 3.25 3.73 10.35
C MET A 376 3.58 5.08 9.69
N VAL A 377 3.08 6.16 10.26
CA VAL A 377 3.30 7.52 9.76
C VAL A 377 4.79 7.89 9.76
N VAL A 378 5.52 7.60 10.84
CA VAL A 378 6.96 7.90 10.92
C VAL A 378 7.76 7.12 9.87
N THR A 379 7.45 5.84 9.68
CA THR A 379 8.11 5.02 8.66
C THR A 379 7.87 5.57 7.26
N ASN A 380 6.61 5.92 6.95
CA ASN A 380 6.25 6.50 5.66
C ASN A 380 6.81 7.92 5.47
N PHE A 381 6.87 8.73 6.53
CA PHE A 381 7.48 10.05 6.49
C PHE A 381 8.94 10.01 6.01
N PHE A 382 9.77 9.10 6.54
CA PHE A 382 11.15 8.94 6.09
C PHE A 382 11.23 8.52 4.61
N GLN A 383 10.27 7.74 4.13
CA GLN A 383 10.14 7.41 2.72
C GLN A 383 9.80 8.66 1.89
N CYS A 384 8.84 9.48 2.32
CA CYS A 384 8.40 10.70 1.63
C CYS A 384 9.48 11.76 1.47
N ILE A 385 10.46 11.80 2.37
CA ILE A 385 11.60 12.72 2.30
C ILE A 385 12.87 12.07 1.71
N GLY A 386 12.76 10.87 1.13
CA GLY A 386 13.86 10.16 0.49
C GLY A 386 14.93 9.60 1.45
N LYS A 387 14.67 9.51 2.76
CA LYS A 387 15.58 8.89 3.74
C LYS A 387 15.40 7.37 3.75
N VAL A 388 15.70 6.75 2.61
CA VAL A 388 15.43 5.35 2.28
C VAL A 388 15.97 4.38 3.32
N LYS A 389 17.23 4.52 3.75
CA LYS A 389 17.87 3.61 4.73
C LYS A 389 17.10 3.56 6.04
N ILE A 390 16.60 4.70 6.50
CA ILE A 390 15.82 4.79 7.75
C ILE A 390 14.43 4.13 7.54
N SER A 391 13.78 4.43 6.43
CA SER A 391 12.47 3.84 6.11
C SER A 391 12.54 2.32 5.99
N ILE A 392 13.53 1.77 5.29
CA ILE A 392 13.78 0.33 5.18
C ILE A 392 14.02 -0.27 6.57
N PHE A 393 14.92 0.33 7.36
CA PHE A 393 15.21 -0.18 8.70
C PHE A 393 13.98 -0.23 9.59
N LEU A 394 13.16 0.83 9.62
CA LEU A 394 11.94 0.87 10.40
C LEU A 394 10.89 -0.15 9.93
N SER A 395 10.75 -0.33 8.63
CA SER A 395 9.81 -1.30 8.05
C SER A 395 10.22 -2.74 8.35
N LEU A 396 11.51 -3.07 8.14
CA LEU A 396 12.02 -4.42 8.30
C LEU A 396 12.21 -4.79 9.78
N SER A 397 12.59 -3.84 10.63
CA SER A 397 12.76 -4.12 12.06
C SER A 397 11.47 -4.63 12.70
N ARG A 398 10.33 -4.05 12.37
CA ARG A 398 9.03 -4.50 12.86
C ARG A 398 8.74 -5.96 12.48
N GLN A 399 8.95 -6.32 11.22
CA GLN A 399 8.56 -7.62 10.68
C GLN A 399 9.62 -8.70 10.90
N LEU A 400 10.88 -8.43 10.57
CA LEU A 400 11.94 -9.42 10.59
C LEU A 400 12.70 -9.46 11.92
N LEU A 401 13.02 -8.28 12.50
CA LEU A 401 13.83 -8.27 13.72
C LEU A 401 13.01 -8.50 14.99
N PHE A 402 11.74 -8.09 15.01
CA PHE A 402 10.91 -8.25 16.20
C PHE A 402 9.85 -9.33 16.03
N LEU A 403 8.99 -9.25 14.98
CA LEU A 403 7.84 -10.14 14.91
C LEU A 403 8.22 -11.61 14.68
N ILE A 404 9.12 -11.93 13.74
CA ILE A 404 9.50 -13.33 13.46
C ILE A 404 10.16 -13.98 14.70
N PRO A 405 11.16 -13.37 15.37
CA PRO A 405 11.72 -13.95 16.59
C PRO A 405 10.68 -14.12 17.70
N LEU A 406 9.81 -13.13 17.92
CA LEU A 406 8.76 -13.22 18.93
C LEU A 406 7.74 -14.32 18.62
N LEU A 407 7.40 -14.55 17.35
CA LEU A 407 6.56 -15.67 16.90
C LEU A 407 7.16 -17.05 17.17
N VAL A 408 8.48 -17.14 17.31
CA VAL A 408 9.16 -18.38 17.65
C VAL A 408 9.34 -18.52 19.16
N ILE A 409 9.61 -17.42 19.86
CA ILE A 409 9.97 -17.44 21.29
C ILE A 409 8.73 -17.46 22.18
N LEU A 410 7.79 -16.50 22.00
CA LEU A 410 6.65 -16.35 22.92
C LEU A 410 5.71 -17.56 22.98
N PRO A 411 5.43 -18.28 21.88
CA PRO A 411 4.57 -19.46 21.94
C PRO A 411 5.12 -20.60 22.79
N ASN A 412 6.43 -20.68 23.00
CA ASN A 412 7.04 -21.69 23.87
C ASN A 412 6.71 -21.46 25.35
N PHE A 413 6.37 -20.23 25.74
CA PHE A 413 6.02 -19.87 27.12
C PHE A 413 4.52 -19.70 27.33
N PHE A 414 3.81 -19.20 26.31
CA PHE A 414 2.40 -18.79 26.42
C PHE A 414 1.48 -19.53 25.43
N ASN A 415 1.96 -20.57 24.74
CA ASN A 415 1.18 -21.32 23.73
C ASN A 415 0.52 -20.38 22.69
N LEU A 416 -0.77 -20.57 22.42
CA LEU A 416 -1.52 -19.76 21.45
C LEU A 416 -1.57 -18.26 21.79
N ASP A 417 -1.64 -17.92 23.08
CA ASP A 417 -1.60 -16.52 23.52
C ASP A 417 -0.26 -15.86 23.21
N GLY A 418 0.83 -16.64 23.21
CA GLY A 418 2.14 -16.19 22.77
C GLY A 418 2.19 -15.88 21.28
N VAL A 419 1.47 -16.66 20.44
CA VAL A 419 1.36 -16.35 18.99
C VAL A 419 0.65 -15.01 18.80
N TRP A 420 -0.50 -14.82 19.45
CA TRP A 420 -1.24 -13.56 19.34
C TRP A 420 -0.51 -12.38 19.98
N GLY A 421 0.16 -12.59 21.10
CA GLY A 421 0.96 -11.58 21.82
C GLY A 421 2.21 -11.13 21.07
N SER A 422 2.68 -11.91 20.07
CA SER A 422 3.86 -11.55 19.28
C SER A 422 3.63 -10.27 18.45
N LEU A 423 2.40 -10.06 17.94
CA LEU A 423 2.04 -8.86 17.17
C LEU A 423 2.16 -7.57 18.02
N PRO A 424 1.42 -7.42 19.13
CA PRO A 424 1.51 -6.20 19.93
C PRO A 424 2.91 -5.98 20.54
N SER A 425 3.63 -7.06 20.87
CA SER A 425 5.01 -6.95 21.36
C SER A 425 5.95 -6.39 20.30
N SER A 426 5.84 -6.86 19.06
CA SER A 426 6.63 -6.32 17.94
C SER A 426 6.25 -4.88 17.59
N ASP A 427 4.95 -4.54 17.68
CA ASP A 427 4.45 -3.20 17.45
C ASP A 427 4.98 -2.20 18.50
N PHE A 428 5.04 -2.62 19.77
CA PHE A 428 5.62 -1.82 20.84
C PHE A 428 7.11 -1.54 20.60
N LEU A 429 7.91 -2.59 20.34
CA LEU A 429 9.35 -2.44 20.09
C LEU A 429 9.62 -1.58 18.85
N ALA A 430 8.88 -1.81 17.76
CA ALA A 430 9.02 -1.02 16.54
C ALA A 430 8.64 0.46 16.76
N SER A 431 7.59 0.72 17.53
CA SER A 431 7.17 2.09 17.87
C SER A 431 8.20 2.80 18.73
N LEU A 432 8.83 2.10 19.67
CA LEU A 432 9.92 2.63 20.50
C LEU A 432 11.13 3.02 19.62
N VAL A 433 11.55 2.14 18.71
CA VAL A 433 12.64 2.41 17.78
C VAL A 433 12.29 3.60 16.86
N ALA A 434 11.07 3.66 16.35
CA ALA A 434 10.61 4.78 15.53
C ALA A 434 10.63 6.10 16.31
N ALA A 435 10.23 6.10 17.58
CA ALA A 435 10.28 7.28 18.46
C ALA A 435 11.71 7.76 18.72
N ILE A 436 12.64 6.85 18.99
CA ILE A 436 14.06 7.17 19.18
C ILE A 436 14.64 7.80 17.91
N ILE A 437 14.48 7.14 16.76
CA ILE A 437 15.01 7.63 15.47
C ILE A 437 14.40 8.99 15.11
N MET A 438 13.09 9.14 15.29
CA MET A 438 12.40 10.40 15.03
C MET A 438 12.91 11.52 15.93
N THR A 439 13.12 11.26 17.21
CA THR A 439 13.66 12.26 18.17
C THR A 439 15.07 12.71 17.77
N ILE A 440 15.94 11.77 17.40
CA ILE A 440 17.30 12.08 16.92
C ILE A 440 17.23 12.93 15.65
N TYR A 441 16.37 12.55 14.70
CA TYR A 441 16.21 13.27 13.43
C TYR A 441 15.69 14.70 13.66
N MET A 442 14.71 14.88 14.55
CA MET A 442 14.17 16.20 14.92
C MET A 442 15.21 17.12 15.52
N ARG A 443 16.04 16.59 16.43
CA ARG A 443 17.13 17.36 17.05
C ARG A 443 18.14 17.84 15.98
N ARG A 444 18.52 16.98 15.05
CA ARG A 444 19.42 17.33 13.94
C ARG A 444 18.84 18.41 13.01
N LEU A 445 17.55 18.28 12.64
CA LEU A 445 16.88 19.29 11.81
C LEU A 445 16.84 20.66 12.50
N LYS A 446 16.56 20.69 13.80
CA LYS A 446 16.53 21.94 14.57
C LYS A 446 17.91 22.60 14.62
N GLN A 447 18.99 21.83 14.84
CA GLN A 447 20.36 22.35 14.81
C GLN A 447 20.74 22.91 13.45
N GLN A 448 20.40 22.23 12.34
CA GLN A 448 20.64 22.72 10.99
C GLN A 448 19.89 24.02 10.69
N SER A 449 18.66 24.16 11.16
CA SER A 449 17.87 25.38 11.00
C SER A 449 18.52 26.58 11.73
N ILE A 450 19.02 26.37 12.95
CA ILE A 450 19.70 27.41 13.74
C ILE A 450 21.02 27.81 13.07
N ASN A 451 21.82 26.84 12.63
CA ASN A 451 23.08 27.13 11.96
C ASN A 451 22.89 27.93 10.65
N ASN A 452 21.84 27.60 9.87
CA ASN A 452 21.52 28.32 8.65
C ASN A 452 21.01 29.76 8.89
N GLN A 453 20.38 30.01 10.04
CA GLN A 453 19.97 31.37 10.44
C GLN A 453 21.20 32.20 10.85
N ASN A 454 22.13 31.62 11.61
CA ASN A 454 23.34 32.27 12.05
C ASN A 454 24.34 32.58 10.89
N LEU A 455 24.25 31.83 9.78
CA LEU A 455 25.07 32.12 8.57
C LEU A 455 24.45 33.21 7.67
N LYS A 456 23.19 33.60 7.92
CA LYS A 456 22.46 34.64 7.15
C LYS A 456 22.39 35.98 7.91
N SER A 457 22.67 35.96 9.23
CA SER A 457 22.87 37.15 10.08
C SER A 457 24.34 37.63 10.02
#